data_4a4ee7adb42848e436ff77d0e78b15a4
#
_entry.id   4a4ee7adb42848e436ff77d0e78b15a4
#
_cell.length_a   1.000
_cell.length_b   1.000
_cell.length_c   1.000
_cell.angle_alpha   90.00
_cell.angle_beta   90.00
_cell.angle_gamma   90.00
#
_symmetry.space_group_name_H-M   'P 1'
#
loop_
_entity.id
_entity.type
_entity.pdbx_description
1 polymer ?
#
loop_
_entity_poly.entity_id
_entity_poly.type
_entity_poly.pdbx_seq_one_letter_code
_entity_poly.pdbx_strand_id
1 'polypeptide(L)'
;NREGDTRISKAIDAEWKKRVIETHRKNKREIAALEDGSDDLKRVYKQYGTTLLGLLITKTFVFALQLGDGDICYANASGLELVLEPEKILGVETHSLSRDNAWEKAMTVVRRLDLADNLPAMFVLSSDGFANSYKSEDEFHNTVIDYLKMINEHGAKAVEENLPLWLSETSSMGCGDDITMLIAYFSQDDEKKAPEQEPAKGEVEAIE
;
A
#
# COMPACT_ATOMS: atom_id res chain seq x y z
N ASN A 1 -10.29 11.18 12.06
CA ASN A 1 -11.03 10.61 13.20
C ASN A 1 -10.24 9.39 13.71
N ARG A 2 -9.36 9.61 14.72
CA ARG A 2 -8.39 8.61 15.21
C ARG A 2 -9.00 7.23 15.60
N GLU A 3 -10.25 7.21 16.05
CA GLU A 3 -10.91 5.95 16.42
C GLU A 3 -11.25 5.06 15.22
N GLY A 4 -11.65 5.64 14.08
CA GLY A 4 -11.96 4.90 12.85
C GLY A 4 -10.71 4.25 12.28
N ASP A 5 -9.62 5.00 12.23
CA ASP A 5 -8.33 4.55 11.69
C ASP A 5 -7.76 3.39 12.51
N THR A 6 -7.86 3.45 13.83
CA THR A 6 -7.42 2.39 14.74
C THR A 6 -8.22 1.10 14.57
N ARG A 7 -9.52 1.18 14.26
CA ARG A 7 -10.37 -0.01 14.03
C ARG A 7 -9.93 -0.79 12.80
N ILE A 8 -9.60 -0.11 11.71
CA ILE A 8 -9.14 -0.74 10.46
C ILE A 8 -7.80 -1.46 10.73
N SER A 9 -6.84 -0.77 11.32
CA SER A 9 -5.53 -1.34 11.63
C SER A 9 -5.62 -2.56 12.55
N LYS A 10 -6.47 -2.50 13.59
CA LYS A 10 -6.73 -3.64 14.49
C LYS A 10 -7.38 -4.81 13.77
N ALA A 11 -8.37 -4.54 12.91
CA ALA A 11 -9.04 -5.59 12.15
C ALA A 11 -8.09 -6.31 11.20
N ILE A 12 -7.22 -5.57 10.52
CA ILE A 12 -6.20 -6.13 9.64
C ILE A 12 -5.20 -6.99 10.44
N ASP A 13 -4.67 -6.48 11.55
CA ASP A 13 -3.73 -7.19 12.41
C ASP A 13 -4.33 -8.51 12.94
N ALA A 14 -5.57 -8.47 13.42
CA ALA A 14 -6.27 -9.64 13.94
C ALA A 14 -6.56 -10.68 12.83
N GLU A 15 -7.06 -10.26 11.68
CA GLU A 15 -7.35 -11.17 10.56
C GLU A 15 -6.08 -11.77 9.99
N TRP A 16 -4.98 -10.98 9.86
CA TRP A 16 -3.69 -11.50 9.43
C TRP A 16 -3.19 -12.59 10.37
N LYS A 17 -3.18 -12.35 11.68
CA LYS A 17 -2.75 -13.33 12.70
C LYS A 17 -3.56 -14.62 12.63
N LYS A 18 -4.88 -14.49 12.50
CA LYS A 18 -5.76 -15.65 12.33
C LYS A 18 -5.40 -16.45 11.06
N ARG A 19 -5.23 -15.78 9.91
CA ARG A 19 -4.89 -16.44 8.64
C ARG A 19 -3.51 -17.10 8.68
N VAL A 20 -2.55 -16.49 9.35
CA VAL A 20 -1.23 -17.11 9.56
C VAL A 20 -1.35 -18.44 10.27
N ILE A 21 -2.09 -18.51 11.39
CA ILE A 21 -2.26 -19.75 12.15
C ILE A 21 -3.01 -20.80 11.32
N GLU A 22 -4.08 -20.43 10.63
CA GLU A 22 -4.83 -21.33 9.75
C GLU A 22 -3.90 -21.93 8.66
N THR A 23 -3.07 -21.09 8.02
CA THR A 23 -2.13 -21.50 6.98
C THR A 23 -1.03 -22.39 7.54
N HIS A 24 -0.47 -22.02 8.70
CA HIS A 24 0.59 -22.79 9.36
C HIS A 24 0.11 -24.21 9.68
N ARG A 25 -1.09 -24.34 10.26
CA ARG A 25 -1.72 -25.65 10.57
C ARG A 25 -2.07 -26.43 9.30
N LYS A 26 -2.61 -25.77 8.27
CA LYS A 26 -2.92 -26.41 6.98
C LYS A 26 -1.69 -27.02 6.33
N ASN A 27 -0.53 -26.37 6.47
CA ASN A 27 0.74 -26.86 5.96
C ASN A 27 1.37 -27.95 6.87
N LYS A 28 0.63 -28.46 7.84
CA LYS A 28 1.07 -29.50 8.79
C LYS A 28 2.37 -29.12 9.53
N ARG A 29 2.58 -27.83 9.78
CA ARG A 29 3.70 -27.35 10.60
C ARG A 29 3.32 -27.41 12.06
N GLU A 30 4.23 -27.93 12.88
CA GLU A 30 4.05 -28.00 14.32
C GLU A 30 4.24 -26.62 14.94
N ILE A 31 3.41 -26.30 15.92
CA ILE A 31 3.56 -25.11 16.77
C ILE A 31 4.25 -25.57 18.06
N ALA A 32 5.41 -25.00 18.33
CA ALA A 32 6.12 -25.30 19.58
C ALA A 32 5.30 -24.84 20.79
N ALA A 33 5.31 -25.63 21.84
CA ALA A 33 4.70 -25.26 23.11
C ALA A 33 5.68 -24.40 23.93
N LEU A 34 5.13 -23.47 24.70
CA LEU A 34 5.82 -22.75 25.77
C LEU A 34 5.90 -23.59 27.04
N GLU A 35 6.64 -23.13 28.05
CA GLU A 35 6.80 -23.84 29.34
C GLU A 35 5.47 -24.08 30.09
N ASP A 36 4.48 -23.19 29.87
CA ASP A 36 3.12 -23.31 30.44
C ASP A 36 2.19 -24.20 29.58
N GLY A 37 2.70 -24.82 28.52
CA GLY A 37 1.94 -25.69 27.60
C GLY A 37 1.11 -24.97 26.57
N SER A 38 1.13 -23.64 26.51
CA SER A 38 0.47 -22.86 25.45
C SER A 38 1.27 -22.85 24.14
N ASP A 39 0.61 -22.56 23.01
CA ASP A 39 1.25 -22.45 21.70
C ASP A 39 2.16 -21.22 21.61
N ASP A 40 3.40 -21.39 21.13
CA ASP A 40 4.31 -20.25 20.83
C ASP A 40 3.92 -19.57 19.51
N LEU A 41 2.83 -18.84 19.55
CA LEU A 41 2.30 -18.13 18.38
C LEU A 41 3.22 -17.01 17.90
N LYS A 42 3.99 -16.38 18.79
CA LYS A 42 4.95 -15.33 18.40
C LYS A 42 6.03 -15.88 17.48
N ARG A 43 6.52 -17.08 17.74
CA ARG A 43 7.49 -17.76 16.88
C ARG A 43 6.90 -18.09 15.51
N VAL A 44 5.61 -18.45 15.48
CA VAL A 44 4.89 -18.68 14.22
C VAL A 44 4.76 -17.38 13.45
N TYR A 45 4.28 -16.30 14.06
CA TYR A 45 4.10 -15.01 13.37
C TYR A 45 5.39 -14.47 12.74
N LYS A 46 6.52 -14.61 13.44
CA LYS A 46 7.83 -14.19 12.93
C LYS A 46 8.23 -14.85 11.60
N GLN A 47 7.75 -16.06 11.34
CA GLN A 47 8.05 -16.77 10.08
C GLN A 47 7.28 -16.20 8.86
N TYR A 48 6.26 -15.37 9.11
CA TYR A 48 5.39 -14.79 8.10
C TYR A 48 5.41 -13.26 8.13
N GLY A 49 6.44 -12.67 8.75
CA GLY A 49 6.55 -11.22 8.88
C GLY A 49 6.42 -10.52 7.51
N THR A 50 5.64 -9.45 7.49
CA THR A 50 5.44 -8.61 6.29
C THR A 50 5.11 -7.18 6.68
N THR A 51 5.52 -6.25 5.85
CA THR A 51 5.04 -4.88 5.83
C THR A 51 3.69 -4.81 5.12
N LEU A 52 3.02 -3.66 5.17
CA LEU A 52 1.72 -3.48 4.54
C LEU A 52 1.57 -2.05 4.05
N LEU A 53 1.24 -1.92 2.77
CA LEU A 53 0.76 -0.68 2.16
C LEU A 53 -0.67 -0.89 1.68
N GLY A 54 -1.57 0.01 2.05
CA GLY A 54 -2.97 -0.04 1.64
C GLY A 54 -3.46 1.31 1.15
N LEU A 55 -4.20 1.33 0.07
CA LEU A 55 -4.76 2.54 -0.52
C LEU A 55 -6.20 2.29 -0.94
N LEU A 56 -7.12 3.15 -0.48
CA LEU A 56 -8.48 3.23 -0.95
C LEU A 56 -8.68 4.59 -1.61
N ILE A 57 -9.03 4.57 -2.88
CA ILE A 57 -9.27 5.77 -3.67
C ILE A 57 -10.75 5.87 -4.00
N THR A 58 -11.34 7.02 -3.73
CA THR A 58 -12.71 7.35 -4.12
C THR A 58 -12.72 8.62 -4.97
N LYS A 59 -13.88 9.05 -5.46
CA LYS A 59 -13.97 10.30 -6.24
C LYS A 59 -13.56 11.55 -5.42
N THR A 60 -13.72 11.52 -4.11
CA THR A 60 -13.60 12.73 -3.27
C THR A 60 -12.61 12.62 -2.12
N PHE A 61 -12.12 11.42 -1.84
CA PHE A 61 -11.11 11.21 -0.80
C PHE A 61 -10.22 10.01 -1.08
N VAL A 62 -9.07 10.04 -0.47
CA VAL A 62 -8.12 8.93 -0.41
C VAL A 62 -7.93 8.55 1.06
N PHE A 63 -7.98 7.25 1.33
CA PHE A 63 -7.51 6.68 2.60
C PHE A 63 -6.25 5.88 2.32
N ALA A 64 -5.19 6.13 3.06
CA ALA A 64 -3.97 5.34 3.02
C ALA A 64 -3.65 4.75 4.39
N LEU A 65 -3.08 3.54 4.37
CA LEU A 65 -2.59 2.82 5.54
C LEU A 65 -1.20 2.27 5.23
N GLN A 66 -0.27 2.44 6.16
CA GLN A 66 1.10 1.98 6.05
C GLN A 66 1.58 1.35 7.35
N LEU A 67 2.17 0.18 7.26
CA LEU A 67 2.96 -0.46 8.30
C LEU A 67 4.28 -0.91 7.68
N GLY A 68 5.38 -0.34 8.13
CA GLY A 68 6.70 -0.57 7.54
C GLY A 68 7.23 0.67 6.83
N ASP A 69 8.22 0.49 5.99
CA ASP A 69 9.11 1.50 5.40
C ASP A 69 9.01 1.65 3.87
N GLY A 70 8.03 1.01 3.24
CA GLY A 70 7.71 1.28 1.84
C GLY A 70 7.13 2.68 1.63
N ASP A 71 6.84 3.05 0.40
CA ASP A 71 6.37 4.39 0.05
C ASP A 71 5.00 4.37 -0.63
N ILE A 72 4.18 5.39 -0.34
CA ILE A 72 2.92 5.67 -1.05
C ILE A 72 3.03 7.08 -1.62
N CYS A 73 3.24 7.18 -2.94
CA CYS A 73 3.39 8.43 -3.65
C CYS A 73 2.10 8.81 -4.38
N TYR A 74 1.82 10.11 -4.46
CA TYR A 74 0.83 10.70 -5.33
C TYR A 74 1.52 11.66 -6.30
N ALA A 75 1.30 11.50 -7.59
CA ALA A 75 1.88 12.34 -8.63
C ALA A 75 0.79 12.87 -9.58
N ASN A 76 0.90 14.14 -9.95
CA ASN A 76 0.08 14.80 -10.96
C ASN A 76 0.89 15.88 -11.72
N ALA A 77 0.23 16.71 -12.50
CA ALA A 77 0.88 17.80 -13.25
C ALA A 77 1.59 18.84 -12.35
N SER A 78 1.22 18.95 -11.07
CA SER A 78 1.82 19.86 -10.10
C SER A 78 3.10 19.31 -9.43
N GLY A 79 3.35 18.00 -9.57
CA GLY A 79 4.52 17.32 -9.00
C GLY A 79 4.16 16.04 -8.26
N LEU A 80 5.03 15.67 -7.31
CA LEU A 80 4.88 14.47 -6.47
C LEU A 80 4.84 14.87 -4.99
N GLU A 81 4.01 14.15 -4.22
CA GLU A 81 4.02 14.16 -2.77
C GLU A 81 3.95 12.74 -2.19
N LEU A 82 4.53 12.54 -1.01
CA LEU A 82 4.29 11.34 -0.23
C LEU A 82 2.92 11.44 0.47
N VAL A 83 2.09 10.41 0.32
CA VAL A 83 0.78 10.36 0.97
C VAL A 83 0.92 10.16 2.47
N LEU A 84 1.92 9.37 2.88
CA LEU A 84 2.37 9.15 4.24
C LEU A 84 3.90 9.27 4.27
N GLU A 85 4.44 9.83 5.35
CA GLU A 85 5.88 9.96 5.57
C GLU A 85 6.29 9.04 6.71
N PRO A 86 6.78 7.82 6.42
CA PRO A 86 7.23 6.90 7.45
C PRO A 86 8.50 7.45 8.13
N GLU A 87 8.61 7.28 9.45
CA GLU A 87 9.87 7.53 10.15
C GLU A 87 10.91 6.50 9.72
N LYS A 88 11.74 6.85 8.74
CA LYS A 88 12.89 6.03 8.30
C LYS A 88 14.05 6.24 9.27
N ILE A 89 14.08 5.46 10.36
CA ILE A 89 15.17 5.51 11.34
C ILE A 89 16.21 4.45 10.98
N LEU A 90 17.39 4.89 10.55
CA LEU A 90 18.50 4.00 10.23
C LEU A 90 18.87 3.11 11.42
N GLY A 91 18.95 1.79 11.19
CA GLY A 91 19.32 0.80 12.20
C GLY A 91 18.20 0.36 13.14
N VAL A 92 16.97 0.79 12.93
CA VAL A 92 15.78 0.29 13.62
C VAL A 92 15.10 -0.76 12.74
N GLU A 93 14.74 -1.89 13.38
CA GLU A 93 14.03 -2.96 12.69
C GLU A 93 12.65 -2.48 12.20
N THR A 94 12.38 -2.68 10.93
CA THR A 94 11.11 -2.34 10.26
C THR A 94 9.90 -2.90 10.99
N HIS A 95 8.85 -2.11 11.11
CA HIS A 95 7.58 -2.56 11.67
C HIS A 95 6.89 -3.55 10.75
N SER A 96 6.46 -4.68 11.32
CA SER A 96 5.88 -5.81 10.60
C SER A 96 4.63 -6.32 11.32
N LEU A 97 3.69 -6.90 10.57
CA LEU A 97 2.49 -7.56 11.12
C LEU A 97 2.83 -8.74 12.06
N SER A 98 4.05 -9.25 12.02
CA SER A 98 4.49 -10.32 12.93
C SER A 98 4.70 -9.89 14.38
N ARG A 99 4.72 -8.58 14.65
CA ARG A 99 4.92 -8.04 16.00
C ARG A 99 3.62 -8.05 16.81
N ASP A 100 3.79 -8.10 18.15
CA ASP A 100 2.67 -7.85 19.05
C ASP A 100 2.15 -6.43 18.83
N ASN A 101 0.82 -6.29 18.78
CA ASN A 101 0.15 -4.99 18.58
C ASN A 101 0.68 -4.20 17.38
N ALA A 102 0.99 -4.88 16.27
CA ALA A 102 1.50 -4.24 15.07
C ALA A 102 0.62 -3.05 14.60
N TRP A 103 -0.69 -3.13 14.84
CA TRP A 103 -1.65 -2.06 14.55
C TRP A 103 -1.34 -0.71 15.22
N GLU A 104 -0.63 -0.69 16.37
CA GLU A 104 -0.23 0.55 17.06
C GLU A 104 0.82 1.34 16.28
N LYS A 105 1.53 0.67 15.40
CA LYS A 105 2.58 1.24 14.55
C LYS A 105 2.11 1.52 13.12
N ALA A 106 0.88 1.12 12.80
CA ALA A 106 0.30 1.46 11.51
C ALA A 106 -0.05 2.96 11.46
N MET A 107 0.42 3.61 10.41
CA MET A 107 0.06 4.98 10.09
C MET A 107 -1.15 4.98 9.15
N THR A 108 -2.04 5.95 9.32
CA THR A 108 -3.20 6.12 8.47
C THR A 108 -3.42 7.59 8.17
N VAL A 109 -3.93 7.87 6.99
CA VAL A 109 -4.38 9.22 6.61
C VAL A 109 -5.65 9.14 5.78
N VAL A 110 -6.55 10.09 6.01
CA VAL A 110 -7.68 10.38 5.12
C VAL A 110 -7.48 11.79 4.58
N ARG A 111 -7.35 11.91 3.25
CA ARG A 111 -7.23 13.21 2.59
C ARG A 111 -8.40 13.41 1.65
N ARG A 112 -8.98 14.60 1.66
CA ARG A 112 -9.89 15.01 0.60
C ARG A 112 -9.07 15.22 -0.67
N LEU A 113 -9.47 14.55 -1.74
CA LEU A 113 -8.86 14.66 -3.05
C LEU A 113 -9.98 14.65 -4.07
N ASP A 114 -10.10 15.73 -4.83
CA ASP A 114 -10.92 15.74 -6.04
C ASP A 114 -10.03 15.29 -7.19
N LEU A 115 -10.21 14.01 -7.60
CA LEU A 115 -9.42 13.44 -8.67
C LEU A 115 -9.69 14.12 -10.01
N ALA A 116 -10.94 14.53 -10.26
CA ALA A 116 -11.34 15.16 -11.54
C ALA A 116 -10.55 16.45 -11.81
N ASP A 117 -10.32 17.25 -10.78
CA ASP A 117 -9.58 18.51 -10.87
C ASP A 117 -8.07 18.34 -11.05
N ASN A 118 -7.56 17.10 -10.83
CA ASN A 118 -6.13 16.81 -10.77
C ASN A 118 -5.63 15.80 -11.81
N LEU A 119 -6.46 15.49 -12.81
CA LEU A 119 -6.08 14.54 -13.88
C LEU A 119 -5.10 15.17 -14.91
N PRO A 120 -4.16 14.39 -15.45
CA PRO A 120 -3.88 12.99 -15.11
C PRO A 120 -3.21 12.85 -13.75
N ALA A 121 -3.55 11.80 -13.03
CA ALA A 121 -3.01 11.52 -11.69
C ALA A 121 -2.57 10.06 -11.54
N MET A 122 -1.61 9.83 -10.69
CA MET A 122 -1.04 8.51 -10.45
C MET A 122 -0.71 8.31 -8.97
N PHE A 123 -1.07 7.14 -8.44
CA PHE A 123 -0.55 6.66 -7.16
C PHE A 123 0.43 5.53 -7.41
N VAL A 124 1.54 5.56 -6.68
CA VAL A 124 2.54 4.50 -6.68
C VAL A 124 2.72 3.99 -5.26
N LEU A 125 2.55 2.69 -5.07
CA LEU A 125 2.91 2.00 -3.84
C LEU A 125 4.12 1.14 -4.14
N SER A 126 5.19 1.26 -3.36
CA SER A 126 6.39 0.46 -3.55
C SER A 126 6.97 -0.05 -2.24
N SER A 127 7.63 -1.23 -2.30
CA SER A 127 8.51 -1.65 -1.21
C SER A 127 9.70 -0.69 -1.11
N ASP A 128 10.36 -0.71 0.04
CA ASP A 128 11.50 0.15 0.36
C ASP A 128 12.70 -0.05 -0.60
N GLY A 129 12.85 -1.25 -1.18
CA GLY A 129 13.88 -1.53 -2.19
C GLY A 129 13.84 -0.56 -3.38
N PHE A 130 12.67 0.03 -3.71
CA PHE A 130 12.59 1.00 -4.79
C PHE A 130 13.25 2.33 -4.39
N ALA A 131 12.79 2.99 -3.33
CA ALA A 131 13.36 4.26 -2.88
C ALA A 131 14.84 4.12 -2.46
N ASN A 132 15.20 3.02 -1.77
CA ASN A 132 16.57 2.75 -1.33
C ASN A 132 17.55 2.49 -2.48
N SER A 133 17.08 2.25 -3.70
CA SER A 133 17.92 2.09 -4.89
C SER A 133 18.41 3.41 -5.48
N TYR A 134 17.90 4.55 -5.02
CA TYR A 134 18.31 5.88 -5.49
C TYR A 134 19.27 6.55 -4.50
N LYS A 135 20.11 7.42 -5.02
CA LYS A 135 21.11 8.15 -4.22
C LYS A 135 20.50 9.32 -3.44
N SER A 136 19.34 9.79 -3.87
CA SER A 136 18.61 10.90 -3.24
C SER A 136 17.11 10.75 -3.42
N GLU A 137 16.36 11.43 -2.56
CA GLU A 137 14.89 11.53 -2.69
C GLU A 137 14.49 12.21 -4.01
N ASP A 138 15.27 13.18 -4.48
CA ASP A 138 15.00 13.85 -5.77
C ASP A 138 15.10 12.89 -6.95
N GLU A 139 16.10 11.99 -6.98
CA GLU A 139 16.21 10.97 -8.03
C GLU A 139 15.04 10.01 -8.00
N PHE A 140 14.64 9.55 -6.83
CA PHE A 140 13.45 8.70 -6.63
C PHE A 140 12.18 9.42 -7.10
N HIS A 141 11.94 10.65 -6.64
CA HIS A 141 10.76 11.44 -7.02
C HIS A 141 10.70 11.70 -8.52
N ASN A 142 11.82 12.04 -9.14
CA ASN A 142 11.91 12.29 -10.59
C ASN A 142 11.55 11.02 -11.37
N THR A 143 12.00 9.85 -10.93
CA THR A 143 11.66 8.58 -11.60
C THR A 143 10.16 8.30 -11.54
N VAL A 144 9.51 8.55 -10.41
CA VAL A 144 8.04 8.40 -10.30
C VAL A 144 7.31 9.38 -11.23
N ILE A 145 7.77 10.63 -11.30
CA ILE A 145 7.22 11.63 -12.24
C ILE A 145 7.43 11.20 -13.69
N ASP A 146 8.57 10.61 -14.02
CA ASP A 146 8.85 10.13 -15.36
C ASP A 146 7.95 8.95 -15.75
N TYR A 147 7.56 8.08 -14.80
CA TYR A 147 6.53 7.06 -15.08
C TYR A 147 5.18 7.70 -15.44
N LEU A 148 4.77 8.76 -14.75
CA LEU A 148 3.54 9.50 -15.10
C LEU A 148 3.62 10.10 -16.52
N LYS A 149 4.76 10.69 -16.88
CA LYS A 149 4.98 11.23 -18.23
C LYS A 149 4.92 10.13 -19.29
N MET A 150 5.62 9.02 -19.07
CA MET A 150 5.62 7.88 -19.98
C MET A 150 4.23 7.28 -20.19
N ILE A 151 3.42 7.19 -19.11
CA ILE A 151 2.04 6.74 -19.23
C ILE A 151 1.22 7.72 -20.09
N ASN A 152 1.40 9.03 -19.89
CA ASN A 152 0.70 10.05 -20.67
C ASN A 152 1.09 10.04 -22.15
N GLU A 153 2.36 9.79 -22.46
CA GLU A 153 2.89 9.82 -23.83
C GLU A 153 2.68 8.51 -24.59
N HIS A 154 2.83 7.38 -23.91
CA HIS A 154 2.89 6.06 -24.54
C HIS A 154 1.78 5.11 -24.08
N GLY A 155 0.99 5.51 -23.09
CA GLY A 155 -0.09 4.71 -22.49
C GLY A 155 0.38 3.79 -21.37
N ALA A 156 -0.55 3.45 -20.47
CA ALA A 156 -0.26 2.62 -19.28
C ALA A 156 0.30 1.24 -19.64
N LYS A 157 -0.16 0.64 -20.75
CA LYS A 157 0.30 -0.68 -21.19
C LYS A 157 1.79 -0.70 -21.54
N ALA A 158 2.31 0.36 -22.14
CA ALA A 158 3.74 0.44 -22.47
C ALA A 158 4.61 0.46 -21.22
N VAL A 159 4.16 1.13 -20.15
CA VAL A 159 4.85 1.11 -18.86
C VAL A 159 4.71 -0.26 -18.19
N GLU A 160 3.52 -0.84 -18.15
CA GLU A 160 3.27 -2.17 -17.57
C GLU A 160 4.19 -3.26 -18.16
N GLU A 161 4.34 -3.28 -19.49
CA GLU A 161 5.17 -4.27 -20.21
C GLU A 161 6.67 -4.12 -19.89
N ASN A 162 7.15 -2.91 -19.62
CA ASN A 162 8.56 -2.63 -19.37
C ASN A 162 8.92 -2.57 -17.88
N LEU A 163 7.94 -2.34 -17.01
CA LEU A 163 8.16 -2.13 -15.57
C LEU A 163 8.97 -3.25 -14.89
N PRO A 164 8.73 -4.55 -15.15
CA PRO A 164 9.51 -5.62 -14.53
C PRO A 164 11.01 -5.52 -14.84
N LEU A 165 11.36 -5.16 -16.09
CA LEU A 165 12.76 -4.97 -16.50
C LEU A 165 13.37 -3.78 -15.79
N TRP A 166 12.69 -2.62 -15.80
CA TRP A 166 13.18 -1.40 -15.16
C TRP A 166 13.38 -1.57 -13.66
N LEU A 167 12.45 -2.26 -12.95
CA LEU A 167 12.60 -2.53 -11.52
C LEU A 167 13.78 -3.47 -11.23
N SER A 168 14.00 -4.48 -12.08
CA SER A 168 15.15 -5.39 -11.97
C SER A 168 16.47 -4.63 -12.16
N GLU A 169 16.55 -3.74 -13.15
CA GLU A 169 17.73 -2.89 -13.39
C GLU A 169 17.94 -1.92 -12.24
N THR A 170 16.88 -1.26 -11.75
CA THR A 170 16.93 -0.34 -10.60
C THR A 170 17.48 -1.04 -9.36
N SER A 171 16.95 -2.22 -9.02
CA SER A 171 17.44 -3.02 -7.90
C SER A 171 18.93 -3.37 -8.08
N SER A 172 19.30 -3.92 -9.24
CA SER A 172 20.68 -4.40 -9.48
C SER A 172 21.73 -3.29 -9.49
N MET A 173 21.35 -2.08 -9.92
CA MET A 173 22.25 -0.90 -9.91
C MET A 173 22.21 -0.14 -8.57
N GLY A 174 21.21 -0.39 -7.75
CA GLY A 174 20.96 0.28 -6.49
C GLY A 174 21.30 -0.56 -5.26
N CYS A 175 20.33 -0.76 -4.38
CA CYS A 175 20.53 -1.47 -3.10
C CYS A 175 20.56 -3.00 -3.24
N GLY A 176 20.13 -3.57 -4.38
CA GLY A 176 20.09 -5.00 -4.61
C GLY A 176 18.93 -5.74 -3.93
N ASP A 177 17.97 -5.00 -3.37
CA ASP A 177 16.80 -5.56 -2.71
C ASP A 177 15.65 -5.79 -3.70
N ASP A 178 14.70 -6.66 -3.35
CA ASP A 178 13.52 -6.94 -4.16
C ASP A 178 12.58 -5.74 -4.20
N ILE A 179 12.10 -5.40 -5.40
CA ILE A 179 11.15 -4.30 -5.58
C ILE A 179 9.79 -4.85 -5.95
N THR A 180 8.79 -4.53 -5.12
CA THR A 180 7.38 -4.72 -5.45
C THR A 180 6.74 -3.35 -5.68
N MET A 181 5.99 -3.19 -6.79
CA MET A 181 5.35 -1.93 -7.14
C MET A 181 3.92 -2.13 -7.64
N LEU A 182 3.04 -1.21 -7.25
CA LEU A 182 1.69 -1.06 -7.79
C LEU A 182 1.53 0.38 -8.26
N ILE A 183 1.04 0.54 -9.49
CA ILE A 183 0.69 1.84 -10.07
C ILE A 183 -0.82 1.88 -10.32
N ALA A 184 -1.49 2.90 -9.77
CA ALA A 184 -2.87 3.23 -10.09
C ALA A 184 -2.90 4.59 -10.82
N TYR A 185 -3.25 4.55 -12.11
CA TYR A 185 -3.29 5.73 -12.98
C TYR A 185 -4.73 6.12 -13.29
N PHE A 186 -5.00 7.41 -13.35
CA PHE A 186 -6.29 8.02 -13.64
C PHE A 186 -6.14 9.06 -14.74
N SER A 187 -6.97 8.95 -15.79
CA SER A 187 -7.01 9.88 -16.91
C SER A 187 -8.40 10.50 -17.09
N GLN A 188 -8.49 11.56 -17.89
CA GLN A 188 -9.78 12.18 -18.25
C GLN A 188 -10.69 11.23 -19.04
N ASP A 189 -10.12 10.25 -19.75
CA ASP A 189 -10.89 9.28 -20.52
C ASP A 189 -11.59 8.24 -19.64
N ASP A 190 -11.10 8.02 -18.43
CA ASP A 190 -11.71 7.09 -17.46
C ASP A 190 -13.02 7.64 -16.90
N GLU A 191 -13.17 8.96 -16.77
CA GLU A 191 -14.44 9.58 -16.37
C GLU A 191 -15.57 9.37 -17.38
N LYS A 192 -15.26 9.33 -18.67
CA LYS A 192 -16.24 9.12 -19.74
C LYS A 192 -16.75 7.68 -19.81
N LYS A 193 -16.03 6.73 -19.18
CA LYS A 193 -16.37 5.29 -19.17
C LYS A 193 -17.06 4.84 -17.89
N ALA A 194 -17.14 5.68 -16.85
CA ALA A 194 -17.84 5.33 -15.63
C ALA A 194 -19.34 5.19 -15.96
N PRO A 195 -20.00 4.03 -15.67
CA PRO A 195 -21.44 3.89 -15.88
C PRO A 195 -22.16 4.91 -15.00
N GLU A 196 -23.09 5.68 -15.59
CA GLU A 196 -24.01 6.52 -14.83
C GLU A 196 -24.69 5.61 -13.78
N GLN A 197 -24.40 5.85 -12.51
CA GLN A 197 -25.09 5.15 -11.44
C GLN A 197 -26.54 5.63 -11.46
N GLU A 198 -27.47 4.78 -11.88
CA GLU A 198 -28.89 5.02 -11.66
C GLU A 198 -29.10 5.31 -10.16
N PRO A 199 -29.82 6.39 -9.81
CA PRO A 199 -30.12 6.69 -8.43
C PRO A 199 -30.87 5.49 -7.83
N ALA A 200 -30.35 4.96 -6.72
CA ALA A 200 -30.98 3.89 -5.99
C ALA A 200 -32.41 4.31 -5.68
N LYS A 201 -33.41 3.63 -6.29
CA LYS A 201 -34.81 3.78 -5.96
C LYS A 201 -34.99 3.23 -4.55
N GLY A 202 -34.98 4.13 -3.57
CA GLY A 202 -35.37 3.81 -2.21
C GLY A 202 -36.86 3.53 -2.18
N GLU A 203 -37.26 2.25 -2.17
CA GLU A 203 -38.56 1.87 -1.68
C GLU A 203 -38.54 2.01 -0.16
N VAL A 204 -39.17 3.09 0.30
CA VAL A 204 -39.55 3.23 1.72
C VAL A 204 -40.87 2.50 1.86
N GLU A 205 -40.82 1.24 2.24
CA GLU A 205 -42.05 0.58 2.78
C GLU A 205 -42.34 1.20 4.13
N ALA A 206 -43.47 1.89 4.19
CA ALA A 206 -44.06 2.35 5.44
C ALA A 206 -44.62 1.12 6.16
N ILE A 207 -44.15 0.87 7.35
CA ILE A 207 -44.73 -0.08 8.31
C ILE A 207 -45.80 0.69 9.09
N GLU A 208 -47.09 0.27 8.92
CA GLU A 208 -48.20 0.62 9.81
C GLU A 208 -48.08 -0.10 11.16
#